data_93409f78a687ce5a9b98dc1339814a71
#
_entry.id   93409f78a687ce5a9b98dc1339814a71
#
_cell.length_a   1.000
_cell.length_b   1.000
_cell.length_c   1.000
_cell.angle_alpha   90.00
_cell.angle_beta   90.00
_cell.angle_gamma   90.00
#
_symmetry.space_group_name_H-M   'P 1'
#
loop_
_entity.id
_entity.type
_entity.pdbx_description
1 polymer ?
#
loop_
_entity_poly.entity_id
_entity_poly.type
_entity_poly.pdbx_seq_one_letter_code
_entity_poly.pdbx_strand_id
1 'polypeptide(L)'
;MSNRYVFAVACALASFSAGAQNYPDRPIRVIVGVPAGGTPDVMARAITAGMSKLLGQPLVMDNRGGAGGLIGTEVAAQAAPDGYTLLVSSPGPLTIIPHLQKKIAYDPLRDFAPIGVIASNPFLLITHPSVPAKTLKDLVALAKAQPGKLNYASAGNGAANHLAMELFKSMAGVNITHVPYKGAPQAVTDVLAGHMNMMFNSIPPVLAHIKADRFRALGVGGAKRSPQLPDVPTVNEAGVPGYEAITWFGMLAPAKMPKPILARVQAAFSKVIATPELRAQLEAQGAEPGSGSAQEFSALIRREYDRYAKVVKASGAKID
;
A
#
# COMPACT_ATOMS: atom_id res chain seq x y z
N MET A 1 -57.00 -13.73 18.41
CA MET A 1 -56.19 -12.61 17.91
C MET A 1 -54.67 -12.92 17.83
N SER A 2 -54.20 -14.09 18.22
CA SER A 2 -52.76 -14.42 18.38
C SER A 2 -52.04 -14.88 17.07
N ASN A 3 -52.73 -15.48 16.12
CA ASN A 3 -52.05 -16.06 14.94
C ASN A 3 -51.65 -15.08 13.82
N ARG A 4 -52.27 -13.88 13.81
CA ARG A 4 -51.98 -12.88 12.76
C ARG A 4 -50.64 -12.17 12.95
N TYR A 5 -50.19 -12.01 14.19
CA TYR A 5 -48.90 -11.36 14.51
C TYR A 5 -47.71 -12.30 14.32
N VAL A 6 -47.87 -13.61 14.48
CA VAL A 6 -46.80 -14.61 14.24
C VAL A 6 -46.48 -14.69 12.75
N PHE A 7 -47.46 -14.59 11.86
CA PHE A 7 -47.27 -14.60 10.42
C PHE A 7 -46.57 -13.32 9.91
N ALA A 8 -46.91 -12.14 10.50
CA ALA A 8 -46.30 -10.87 10.11
C ALA A 8 -44.82 -10.79 10.51
N VAL A 9 -44.44 -11.34 11.68
CA VAL A 9 -43.03 -11.39 12.13
C VAL A 9 -42.20 -12.38 11.30
N ALA A 10 -42.77 -13.52 10.91
CA ALA A 10 -42.11 -14.51 10.06
C ALA A 10 -41.84 -13.95 8.64
N CYS A 11 -42.76 -13.19 8.06
CA CYS A 11 -42.56 -12.54 6.76
C CYS A 11 -41.49 -11.40 6.82
N ALA A 12 -41.40 -10.66 7.92
CA ALA A 12 -40.39 -9.59 8.08
C ALA A 12 -38.97 -10.16 8.19
N LEU A 13 -38.79 -11.33 8.79
CA LEU A 13 -37.49 -12.00 8.90
C LEU A 13 -37.00 -12.65 7.58
N ALA A 14 -37.94 -13.06 6.72
CA ALA A 14 -37.61 -13.63 5.41
C ALA A 14 -37.11 -12.58 4.38
N SER A 15 -37.46 -11.31 4.56
CA SER A 15 -37.10 -10.24 3.62
C SER A 15 -35.62 -9.83 3.70
N PHE A 16 -34.92 -10.12 4.79
CA PHE A 16 -33.51 -9.79 4.93
C PHE A 16 -32.54 -10.79 4.23
N SER A 17 -33.02 -11.99 3.86
CA SER A 17 -32.18 -13.02 3.22
C SER A 17 -32.12 -12.92 1.70
N ALA A 18 -33.05 -12.19 1.06
CA ALA A 18 -33.17 -12.15 -0.41
C ALA A 18 -32.07 -11.29 -1.09
N GLY A 19 -31.51 -10.29 -0.42
CA GLY A 19 -30.51 -9.39 -1.00
C GLY A 19 -29.13 -10.02 -1.21
N ALA A 20 -28.80 -11.09 -0.48
CA ALA A 20 -27.49 -11.72 -0.60
C ALA A 20 -27.40 -12.76 -1.73
N GLN A 21 -28.54 -13.25 -2.25
CA GLN A 21 -28.56 -14.28 -3.30
C GLN A 21 -28.15 -13.72 -4.68
N ASN A 22 -28.36 -12.43 -4.96
CA ASN A 22 -28.06 -11.79 -6.24
C ASN A 22 -26.82 -10.88 -6.22
N TYR A 23 -26.06 -10.80 -5.12
CA TYR A 23 -24.84 -10.02 -5.07
C TYR A 23 -23.69 -10.75 -5.79
N PRO A 24 -22.86 -10.03 -6.60
CA PRO A 24 -23.11 -8.68 -7.14
C PRO A 24 -24.00 -8.73 -8.40
N ASP A 25 -24.91 -7.77 -8.56
CA ASP A 25 -25.77 -7.59 -9.74
C ASP A 25 -25.34 -6.40 -10.63
N ARG A 26 -24.32 -5.66 -10.20
CA ARG A 26 -23.75 -4.49 -10.88
C ARG A 26 -22.24 -4.39 -10.62
N PRO A 27 -21.51 -3.55 -11.39
CA PRO A 27 -20.07 -3.35 -11.17
C PRO A 27 -19.72 -2.92 -9.76
N ILE A 28 -18.59 -3.44 -9.26
CA ILE A 28 -18.02 -3.11 -7.94
C ILE A 28 -16.95 -2.05 -8.13
N ARG A 29 -17.05 -0.93 -7.43
CA ARG A 29 -16.06 0.14 -7.42
C ARG A 29 -14.89 -0.25 -6.50
N VAL A 30 -13.66 -0.12 -6.98
CA VAL A 30 -12.45 -0.34 -6.19
C VAL A 30 -11.71 0.99 -6.08
N ILE A 31 -11.78 1.61 -4.91
CA ILE A 31 -11.05 2.84 -4.63
C ILE A 31 -9.58 2.49 -4.40
N VAL A 32 -8.70 3.24 -5.06
CA VAL A 32 -7.25 3.11 -4.92
C VAL A 32 -6.69 4.48 -4.53
N GLY A 33 -6.07 4.58 -3.34
CA GLY A 33 -5.62 5.85 -2.76
C GLY A 33 -4.40 6.48 -3.44
N VAL A 34 -4.10 6.11 -4.70
CA VAL A 34 -2.98 6.64 -5.48
C VAL A 34 -3.40 6.91 -6.92
N PRO A 35 -2.66 7.77 -7.65
CA PRO A 35 -2.83 7.91 -9.10
C PRO A 35 -2.63 6.58 -9.84
N ALA A 36 -3.22 6.48 -11.03
CA ALA A 36 -3.02 5.33 -11.92
C ALA A 36 -1.52 5.09 -12.20
N GLY A 37 -1.12 3.82 -12.28
CA GLY A 37 0.27 3.41 -12.48
C GLY A 37 1.12 3.40 -11.20
N GLY A 38 0.61 3.85 -10.06
CA GLY A 38 1.25 3.62 -8.77
C GLY A 38 1.16 2.15 -8.35
N THR A 39 2.09 1.69 -7.48
CA THR A 39 2.14 0.27 -7.11
C THR A 39 0.81 -0.28 -6.57
N PRO A 40 0.06 0.41 -5.68
CA PRO A 40 -1.27 -0.07 -5.27
C PRO A 40 -2.24 -0.26 -6.44
N ASP A 41 -2.20 0.60 -7.46
CA ASP A 41 -3.06 0.48 -8.65
C ASP A 41 -2.67 -0.75 -9.50
N VAL A 42 -1.39 -0.97 -9.72
CA VAL A 42 -0.89 -2.14 -10.45
C VAL A 42 -1.28 -3.43 -9.73
N MET A 43 -1.11 -3.50 -8.41
CA MET A 43 -1.50 -4.65 -7.59
C MET A 43 -3.02 -4.87 -7.58
N ALA A 44 -3.80 -3.78 -7.49
CA ALA A 44 -5.26 -3.84 -7.54
C ALA A 44 -5.73 -4.44 -8.87
N ARG A 45 -5.20 -3.96 -10.00
CA ARG A 45 -5.56 -4.47 -11.34
C ARG A 45 -5.23 -5.94 -11.52
N ALA A 46 -4.08 -6.39 -11.00
CA ALA A 46 -3.67 -7.78 -11.10
C ALA A 46 -4.69 -8.72 -10.44
N ILE A 47 -5.14 -8.43 -9.21
CA ILE A 47 -6.06 -9.31 -8.50
C ILE A 47 -7.52 -9.14 -8.97
N THR A 48 -7.95 -7.91 -9.28
CA THR A 48 -9.35 -7.64 -9.64
C THR A 48 -9.75 -8.26 -10.98
N ALA A 49 -8.81 -8.49 -11.89
CA ALA A 49 -9.05 -9.21 -13.14
C ALA A 49 -9.59 -10.64 -12.89
N GLY A 50 -8.99 -11.37 -11.97
CA GLY A 50 -9.45 -12.69 -11.56
C GLY A 50 -10.73 -12.65 -10.73
N MET A 51 -10.84 -11.70 -9.79
CA MET A 51 -12.03 -11.53 -8.96
C MET A 51 -13.27 -11.20 -9.78
N SER A 52 -13.15 -10.37 -10.83
CA SER A 52 -14.25 -10.04 -11.73
C SER A 52 -14.84 -11.28 -12.39
N LYS A 53 -13.99 -12.23 -12.82
CA LYS A 53 -14.44 -13.49 -13.41
C LYS A 53 -15.21 -14.36 -12.39
N LEU A 54 -14.73 -14.42 -11.15
CA LEU A 54 -15.36 -15.25 -10.10
C LEU A 54 -16.65 -14.63 -9.55
N LEU A 55 -16.73 -13.32 -9.48
CA LEU A 55 -17.91 -12.60 -8.98
C LEU A 55 -18.98 -12.39 -10.07
N GLY A 56 -18.62 -12.49 -11.36
CA GLY A 56 -19.53 -12.29 -12.47
C GLY A 56 -19.84 -10.83 -12.78
N GLN A 57 -19.15 -9.89 -12.14
CA GLN A 57 -19.31 -8.45 -12.36
C GLN A 57 -17.93 -7.76 -12.43
N PRO A 58 -17.79 -6.69 -13.23
CA PRO A 58 -16.55 -5.93 -13.30
C PRO A 58 -16.17 -5.29 -11.96
N LEU A 59 -14.88 -5.35 -11.60
CA LEU A 59 -14.29 -4.53 -10.56
C LEU A 59 -13.62 -3.31 -11.22
N VAL A 60 -14.20 -2.11 -11.01
CA VAL A 60 -13.81 -0.87 -11.70
C VAL A 60 -12.92 -0.02 -10.79
N MET A 61 -11.70 0.30 -11.28
CA MET A 61 -10.74 1.13 -10.53
C MET A 61 -11.20 2.59 -10.49
N ASP A 62 -11.19 3.18 -9.29
CA ASP A 62 -11.37 4.61 -9.04
C ASP A 62 -10.15 5.15 -8.27
N ASN A 63 -9.22 5.76 -9.01
CA ASN A 63 -7.99 6.27 -8.46
C ASN A 63 -8.21 7.64 -7.79
N ARG A 64 -8.10 7.68 -6.44
CA ARG A 64 -8.28 8.88 -5.60
C ARG A 64 -6.99 9.19 -4.86
N GLY A 65 -5.97 9.63 -5.62
CA GLY A 65 -4.66 9.96 -5.07
C GLY A 65 -4.65 11.27 -4.26
N GLY A 66 -3.64 11.42 -3.42
CA GLY A 66 -3.35 12.62 -2.63
C GLY A 66 -3.14 12.34 -1.15
N ALA A 67 -2.39 13.23 -0.47
CA ALA A 67 -2.07 13.16 0.96
C ALA A 67 -1.61 11.77 1.43
N GLY A 68 -0.70 11.11 0.69
CA GLY A 68 -0.18 9.80 1.05
C GLY A 68 -1.19 8.65 0.99
N GLY A 69 -2.33 8.84 0.29
CA GLY A 69 -3.43 7.88 0.20
C GLY A 69 -4.61 8.18 1.13
N LEU A 70 -4.52 9.24 1.93
CA LEU A 70 -5.57 9.64 2.88
C LEU A 70 -6.90 9.89 2.17
N ILE A 71 -6.90 10.67 1.08
CA ILE A 71 -8.12 11.08 0.36
C ILE A 71 -8.94 9.86 -0.09
N GLY A 72 -8.30 8.89 -0.75
CA GLY A 72 -8.99 7.67 -1.18
C GLY A 72 -9.52 6.83 -0.02
N THR A 73 -8.78 6.77 1.07
CA THR A 73 -9.17 6.01 2.27
C THR A 73 -10.37 6.66 2.97
N GLU A 74 -10.44 8.00 3.07
CA GLU A 74 -11.59 8.73 3.60
C GLU A 74 -12.86 8.50 2.77
N VAL A 75 -12.74 8.55 1.42
CA VAL A 75 -13.86 8.27 0.52
C VAL A 75 -14.38 6.85 0.72
N ALA A 76 -13.49 5.86 0.92
CA ALA A 76 -13.88 4.48 1.15
C ALA A 76 -14.53 4.28 2.53
N ALA A 77 -14.04 4.96 3.57
CA ALA A 77 -14.61 4.90 4.91
C ALA A 77 -16.06 5.43 4.98
N GLN A 78 -16.38 6.41 4.14
CA GLN A 78 -17.69 7.04 4.04
C GLN A 78 -18.64 6.34 3.06
N ALA A 79 -18.15 5.31 2.32
CA ALA A 79 -18.97 4.61 1.35
C ALA A 79 -20.04 3.74 2.02
N ALA A 80 -21.14 3.53 1.30
CA ALA A 80 -22.19 2.61 1.74
C ALA A 80 -21.61 1.18 1.92
N PRO A 81 -21.93 0.50 3.02
CA PRO A 81 -21.42 -0.84 3.29
C PRO A 81 -22.25 -1.94 2.60
N ASP A 82 -22.63 -1.70 1.33
CA ASP A 82 -23.52 -2.56 0.54
C ASP A 82 -22.76 -3.61 -0.31
N GLY A 83 -21.43 -3.60 -0.26
CA GLY A 83 -20.58 -4.49 -1.04
C GLY A 83 -20.09 -3.94 -2.37
N TYR A 84 -20.61 -2.79 -2.82
CA TYR A 84 -20.25 -2.21 -4.13
C TYR A 84 -19.11 -1.19 -4.08
N THR A 85 -18.50 -1.01 -2.92
CA THR A 85 -17.28 -0.24 -2.77
C THR A 85 -16.24 -1.03 -1.98
N LEU A 86 -15.06 -1.23 -2.56
CA LEU A 86 -13.89 -1.81 -1.93
C LEU A 86 -12.76 -0.77 -1.92
N LEU A 87 -11.77 -0.99 -1.07
CA LEU A 87 -10.58 -0.16 -0.95
C LEU A 87 -9.34 -1.01 -1.17
N VAL A 88 -8.40 -0.56 -2.00
CA VAL A 88 -7.01 -1.04 -1.98
C VAL A 88 -6.14 0.04 -1.35
N SER A 89 -5.46 -0.33 -0.28
CA SER A 89 -4.69 0.58 0.56
C SER A 89 -3.32 0.01 0.94
N SER A 90 -2.53 0.82 1.66
CA SER A 90 -1.14 0.56 2.04
C SER A 90 -0.90 1.03 3.49
N PRO A 91 0.30 0.84 4.09
CA PRO A 91 0.59 1.30 5.45
C PRO A 91 0.35 2.79 5.68
N GLY A 92 0.62 3.65 4.68
CA GLY A 92 0.49 5.11 4.83
C GLY A 92 -0.82 5.51 5.52
N PRO A 93 -1.96 5.41 4.84
CA PRO A 93 -3.23 5.86 5.41
C PRO A 93 -3.74 4.97 6.56
N LEU A 94 -3.38 3.69 6.63
CA LEU A 94 -3.93 2.77 7.63
C LEU A 94 -3.14 2.71 8.94
N THR A 95 -1.82 2.93 8.89
CA THR A 95 -0.96 2.68 10.05
C THR A 95 0.01 3.81 10.38
N ILE A 96 0.20 4.78 9.47
CA ILE A 96 1.18 5.86 9.64
C ILE A 96 0.48 7.20 9.86
N ILE A 97 -0.34 7.66 8.91
CA ILE A 97 -1.02 8.97 8.95
C ILE A 97 -1.87 9.16 10.21
N PRO A 98 -2.55 8.12 10.75
CA PRO A 98 -3.29 8.26 12.00
C PRO A 98 -2.47 8.73 13.21
N HIS A 99 -1.14 8.55 13.17
CA HIS A 99 -0.24 9.00 14.22
C HIS A 99 0.44 10.34 13.91
N LEU A 100 0.35 10.80 12.65
CA LEU A 100 0.95 12.06 12.20
C LEU A 100 -0.06 13.22 12.24
N GLN A 101 -1.35 12.93 12.00
CA GLN A 101 -2.42 13.94 11.95
C GLN A 101 -3.35 13.79 13.14
N LYS A 102 -3.70 14.91 13.78
CA LYS A 102 -4.62 14.96 14.94
C LYS A 102 -6.08 14.67 14.56
N LYS A 103 -6.47 14.92 13.31
CA LYS A 103 -7.84 14.70 12.82
C LYS A 103 -7.80 14.03 11.46
N ILE A 104 -8.32 12.82 11.39
CA ILE A 104 -8.64 12.08 10.17
C ILE A 104 -10.12 11.68 10.22
N ALA A 105 -10.76 11.53 9.07
CA ALA A 105 -12.20 11.28 8.98
C ALA A 105 -12.58 9.79 9.16
N TYR A 106 -11.66 8.93 9.58
CA TYR A 106 -11.89 7.49 9.80
C TYR A 106 -11.00 6.94 10.92
N ASP A 107 -11.40 5.79 11.44
CA ASP A 107 -10.60 4.95 12.34
C ASP A 107 -10.17 3.69 11.58
N PRO A 108 -8.86 3.49 11.29
CA PRO A 108 -8.41 2.38 10.46
C PRO A 108 -8.67 1.00 11.07
N LEU A 109 -8.79 0.91 12.39
CA LEU A 109 -9.05 -0.35 13.09
C LEU A 109 -10.53 -0.69 13.25
N ARG A 110 -11.42 0.31 13.07
CA ARG A 110 -12.87 0.18 13.29
C ARG A 110 -13.68 0.25 12.00
N ASP A 111 -13.29 1.15 11.07
CA ASP A 111 -14.15 1.53 9.96
C ASP A 111 -13.95 0.68 8.70
N PHE A 112 -13.01 -0.29 8.77
CA PHE A 112 -12.74 -1.22 7.68
C PHE A 112 -12.79 -2.69 8.11
N ALA A 113 -13.27 -3.53 7.19
CA ALA A 113 -13.19 -4.98 7.28
C ALA A 113 -12.08 -5.47 6.31
N PRO A 114 -10.99 -6.10 6.81
CA PRO A 114 -9.94 -6.65 5.98
C PRO A 114 -10.44 -7.79 5.08
N ILE A 115 -10.00 -7.80 3.83
CA ILE A 115 -10.24 -8.87 2.86
C ILE A 115 -8.99 -9.74 2.73
N GLY A 116 -7.84 -9.13 2.45
CA GLY A 116 -6.56 -9.84 2.41
C GLY A 116 -5.43 -8.97 1.89
N VAL A 117 -4.19 -9.41 2.14
CA VAL A 117 -2.99 -8.81 1.55
C VAL A 117 -2.85 -9.32 0.12
N ILE A 118 -2.73 -8.39 -0.84
CA ILE A 118 -2.48 -8.72 -2.24
C ILE A 118 -1.01 -9.08 -2.41
N ALA A 119 -0.14 -8.20 -1.96
CA ALA A 119 1.31 -8.40 -2.04
C ALA A 119 2.05 -7.53 -1.03
N SER A 120 3.27 -7.91 -0.70
CA SER A 120 4.25 -7.08 -0.01
C SER A 120 5.48 -6.87 -0.89
N ASN A 121 6.11 -5.70 -0.71
CA ASN A 121 7.31 -5.32 -1.47
C ASN A 121 8.32 -4.67 -0.52
N PRO A 122 9.58 -5.08 -0.56
CA PRO A 122 10.63 -4.29 0.02
C PRO A 122 10.75 -2.96 -0.74
N PHE A 123 11.05 -1.88 -0.02
CA PHE A 123 11.46 -0.65 -0.68
C PHE A 123 12.86 -0.81 -1.27
N LEU A 124 13.10 -0.09 -2.34
CA LEU A 124 14.38 0.01 -3.02
C LEU A 124 14.82 1.47 -3.00
N LEU A 125 16.01 1.75 -2.48
CA LEU A 125 16.63 3.06 -2.60
C LEU A 125 17.21 3.22 -3.99
N ILE A 126 16.66 4.16 -4.75
CA ILE A 126 17.12 4.52 -6.08
C ILE A 126 17.63 5.96 -6.11
N THR A 127 18.64 6.20 -6.95
CA THR A 127 19.15 7.55 -7.23
C THR A 127 19.18 7.80 -8.74
N HIS A 128 19.12 9.09 -9.11
CA HIS A 128 19.48 9.49 -10.47
C HIS A 128 20.97 9.24 -10.72
N PRO A 129 21.41 8.80 -11.92
CA PRO A 129 22.80 8.50 -12.23
C PRO A 129 23.77 9.68 -12.06
N SER A 130 23.29 10.94 -12.12
CA SER A 130 24.10 12.14 -11.88
C SER A 130 24.55 12.32 -10.42
N VAL A 131 23.92 11.62 -9.47
CA VAL A 131 24.37 11.64 -8.07
C VAL A 131 25.71 10.93 -7.99
N PRO A 132 26.78 11.60 -7.48
CA PRO A 132 28.14 11.06 -7.44
C PRO A 132 28.30 10.05 -6.28
N ALA A 133 27.44 9.02 -6.27
CA ALA A 133 27.46 7.93 -5.32
C ALA A 133 27.12 6.63 -6.06
N LYS A 134 28.04 5.69 -6.09
CA LYS A 134 27.87 4.38 -6.75
C LYS A 134 27.36 3.31 -5.80
N THR A 135 27.58 3.48 -4.51
CA THR A 135 27.16 2.58 -3.43
C THR A 135 26.38 3.33 -2.36
N LEU A 136 25.71 2.59 -1.49
CA LEU A 136 25.03 3.20 -0.33
C LEU A 136 26.02 3.91 0.60
N LYS A 137 27.23 3.35 0.76
CA LYS A 137 28.30 3.98 1.58
C LYS A 137 28.70 5.35 1.00
N ASP A 138 28.85 5.44 -0.34
CA ASP A 138 29.17 6.71 -0.99
C ASP A 138 28.04 7.73 -0.79
N LEU A 139 26.78 7.29 -0.88
CA LEU A 139 25.62 8.15 -0.65
C LEU A 139 25.59 8.69 0.80
N VAL A 140 25.84 7.84 1.78
CA VAL A 140 25.89 8.23 3.19
C VAL A 140 27.06 9.21 3.43
N ALA A 141 28.23 8.96 2.86
CA ALA A 141 29.38 9.84 2.95
C ALA A 141 29.09 11.21 2.31
N LEU A 142 28.49 11.21 1.10
CA LEU A 142 28.09 12.44 0.41
C LEU A 142 27.07 13.25 1.21
N ALA A 143 26.05 12.59 1.76
CA ALA A 143 25.01 13.25 2.55
C ALA A 143 25.55 13.83 3.87
N LYS A 144 26.54 13.17 4.49
CA LYS A 144 27.25 13.70 5.67
C LYS A 144 28.16 14.89 5.36
N ALA A 145 28.83 14.85 4.20
CA ALA A 145 29.68 15.94 3.74
C ALA A 145 28.88 17.20 3.31
N GLN A 146 27.64 17.02 2.88
CA GLN A 146 26.79 18.09 2.35
C GLN A 146 25.37 18.05 2.99
N PRO A 147 25.24 18.31 4.31
CA PRO A 147 23.95 18.23 4.99
C PRO A 147 22.89 19.13 4.36
N GLY A 148 21.71 18.55 4.05
CA GLY A 148 20.57 19.28 3.46
C GLY A 148 20.69 19.62 1.97
N LYS A 149 21.82 19.33 1.30
CA LYS A 149 21.99 19.61 -0.14
C LYS A 149 21.34 18.57 -1.03
N LEU A 150 21.33 17.31 -0.61
CA LEU A 150 20.60 16.27 -1.32
C LEU A 150 19.12 16.37 -1.00
N ASN A 151 18.29 16.03 -1.98
CA ASN A 151 16.84 15.95 -1.81
C ASN A 151 16.31 14.54 -2.15
N TYR A 152 15.16 14.21 -1.59
CA TYR A 152 14.45 13.00 -1.94
C TYR A 152 12.98 13.25 -2.21
N ALA A 153 12.44 12.53 -3.18
CA ALA A 153 11.03 12.56 -3.53
C ALA A 153 10.24 11.46 -2.76
N SER A 154 8.99 11.74 -2.42
CA SER A 154 8.06 10.75 -1.89
C SER A 154 6.68 10.84 -2.54
N ALA A 155 5.83 9.85 -2.29
CA ALA A 155 4.44 9.85 -2.74
C ALA A 155 3.53 10.81 -1.95
N GLY A 156 4.10 11.59 -1.06
CA GLY A 156 3.43 12.58 -0.21
C GLY A 156 3.77 12.42 1.26
N ASN A 157 3.42 13.43 2.05
CA ASN A 157 3.58 13.40 3.50
C ASN A 157 2.83 12.20 4.10
N GLY A 158 3.48 11.44 4.98
CA GLY A 158 2.90 10.24 5.61
C GLY A 158 2.82 9.00 4.72
N ALA A 159 3.22 9.08 3.44
CA ALA A 159 3.33 7.90 2.61
C ALA A 159 4.41 6.94 3.16
N ALA A 160 4.25 5.63 2.93
CA ALA A 160 5.18 4.63 3.46
C ALA A 160 6.63 4.82 2.98
N ASN A 161 6.84 5.28 1.75
CA ASN A 161 8.17 5.60 1.22
C ASN A 161 8.78 6.89 1.81
N HIS A 162 7.95 7.83 2.28
CA HIS A 162 8.41 8.95 3.09
C HIS A 162 9.01 8.43 4.40
N LEU A 163 8.25 7.62 5.15
CA LEU A 163 8.73 7.08 6.43
C LEU A 163 9.92 6.12 6.28
N ALA A 164 10.00 5.37 5.17
CA ALA A 164 11.16 4.57 4.85
C ALA A 164 12.43 5.43 4.74
N MET A 165 12.34 6.60 4.09
CA MET A 165 13.47 7.52 3.99
C MET A 165 13.78 8.22 5.33
N GLU A 166 12.77 8.62 6.10
CA GLU A 166 13.00 9.21 7.42
C GLU A 166 13.67 8.21 8.38
N LEU A 167 13.27 6.94 8.33
CA LEU A 167 13.95 5.88 9.07
C LEU A 167 15.42 5.74 8.63
N PHE A 168 15.67 5.73 7.31
CA PHE A 168 17.03 5.68 6.76
C PHE A 168 17.87 6.87 7.24
N LYS A 169 17.34 8.09 7.14
CA LYS A 169 18.01 9.32 7.60
C LYS A 169 18.39 9.23 9.07
N SER A 170 17.46 8.79 9.90
CA SER A 170 17.67 8.63 11.34
C SER A 170 18.77 7.61 11.66
N MET A 171 18.72 6.42 11.02
CA MET A 171 19.65 5.33 11.29
C MET A 171 21.05 5.58 10.70
N ALA A 172 21.13 6.22 9.53
CA ALA A 172 22.41 6.57 8.88
C ALA A 172 23.01 7.87 9.42
N GLY A 173 22.28 8.65 10.21
CA GLY A 173 22.72 9.95 10.74
C GLY A 173 22.97 10.97 9.64
N VAL A 174 22.05 11.11 8.67
CA VAL A 174 22.17 12.00 7.51
C VAL A 174 21.01 12.98 7.42
N ASN A 175 21.29 14.19 6.86
CA ASN A 175 20.27 15.18 6.57
C ASN A 175 20.04 15.29 5.06
N ILE A 176 18.84 14.85 4.61
CA ILE A 176 18.39 14.87 3.21
C ILE A 176 17.03 15.54 3.17
N THR A 177 16.85 16.54 2.28
CA THR A 177 15.63 17.35 2.24
C THR A 177 14.47 16.60 1.59
N HIS A 178 13.30 16.61 2.23
CA HIS A 178 12.09 16.00 1.71
C HIS A 178 11.36 16.90 0.71
N VAL A 179 10.91 16.31 -0.41
CA VAL A 179 10.00 16.93 -1.37
C VAL A 179 8.81 16.03 -1.62
N PRO A 180 7.60 16.37 -1.10
CA PRO A 180 6.41 15.56 -1.26
C PRO A 180 5.73 15.77 -2.61
N TYR A 181 5.25 14.68 -3.23
CA TYR A 181 4.44 14.66 -4.46
C TYR A 181 3.02 14.17 -4.19
N LYS A 182 2.12 14.32 -5.17
CA LYS A 182 0.74 13.80 -5.09
C LYS A 182 0.63 12.31 -5.41
N GLY A 183 1.77 11.59 -5.44
CA GLY A 183 1.87 10.15 -5.70
C GLY A 183 3.23 9.75 -6.26
N ALA A 184 3.55 8.47 -6.19
CA ALA A 184 4.83 7.93 -6.64
C ALA A 184 5.12 8.13 -8.14
N PRO A 185 4.16 8.03 -9.09
CA PRO A 185 4.46 8.21 -10.51
C PRO A 185 5.10 9.57 -10.84
N GLN A 186 4.59 10.66 -10.25
CA GLN A 186 5.16 12.00 -10.45
C GLN A 186 6.57 12.10 -9.85
N ALA A 187 6.76 11.56 -8.64
CA ALA A 187 8.05 11.51 -7.97
C ALA A 187 9.09 10.72 -8.80
N VAL A 188 8.70 9.56 -9.36
CA VAL A 188 9.55 8.75 -10.25
C VAL A 188 9.97 9.54 -11.48
N THR A 189 9.03 10.27 -12.12
CA THR A 189 9.32 11.10 -13.29
C THR A 189 10.37 12.17 -12.98
N ASP A 190 10.28 12.85 -11.84
CA ASP A 190 11.22 13.91 -11.47
C ASP A 190 12.60 13.37 -11.03
N VAL A 191 12.66 12.16 -10.44
CA VAL A 191 13.95 11.49 -10.21
C VAL A 191 14.57 11.05 -11.54
N LEU A 192 13.76 10.54 -12.51
CA LEU A 192 14.24 10.19 -13.86
C LEU A 192 14.77 11.38 -14.65
N ALA A 193 14.20 12.55 -14.44
CA ALA A 193 14.63 13.81 -15.08
C ALA A 193 15.83 14.44 -14.38
N GLY A 194 16.26 13.93 -13.22
CA GLY A 194 17.35 14.49 -12.43
C GLY A 194 16.97 15.74 -11.62
N HIS A 195 15.69 16.12 -11.57
CA HIS A 195 15.20 17.21 -10.73
C HIS A 195 15.29 16.85 -9.25
N MET A 196 15.16 15.54 -8.93
CA MET A 196 15.30 14.98 -7.60
C MET A 196 16.46 13.99 -7.56
N ASN A 197 17.20 13.96 -6.44
CA ASN A 197 18.38 13.11 -6.34
C ASN A 197 18.04 11.64 -6.15
N MET A 198 17.03 11.33 -5.33
CA MET A 198 16.72 9.96 -4.93
C MET A 198 15.28 9.78 -4.45
N MET A 199 14.88 8.53 -4.28
CA MET A 199 13.69 8.14 -3.54
C MET A 199 13.78 6.69 -3.06
N PHE A 200 13.01 6.33 -2.05
CA PHE A 200 12.58 4.95 -1.86
C PHE A 200 11.33 4.69 -2.70
N ASN A 201 11.33 3.58 -3.45
CA ASN A 201 10.14 3.11 -4.15
C ASN A 201 10.05 1.59 -4.08
N SER A 202 8.88 1.01 -4.31
CA SER A 202 8.75 -0.43 -4.56
C SER A 202 9.35 -0.78 -5.91
N ILE A 203 9.81 -2.02 -6.06
CA ILE A 203 10.58 -2.48 -7.23
C ILE A 203 9.77 -2.42 -8.55
N PRO A 204 8.47 -2.83 -8.60
CA PRO A 204 7.76 -2.99 -9.88
C PRO A 204 7.83 -1.78 -10.82
N PRO A 205 7.48 -0.55 -10.38
CA PRO A 205 7.43 0.58 -11.30
C PRO A 205 8.80 1.12 -11.73
N VAL A 206 9.88 0.70 -11.08
CA VAL A 206 11.24 1.22 -11.35
C VAL A 206 12.17 0.18 -11.98
N LEU A 207 11.80 -1.10 -12.00
CA LEU A 207 12.65 -2.20 -12.45
C LEU A 207 13.14 -2.03 -13.90
N ALA A 208 12.25 -1.66 -14.82
CA ALA A 208 12.62 -1.43 -16.21
C ALA A 208 13.63 -0.27 -16.36
N HIS A 209 13.48 0.78 -15.57
CA HIS A 209 14.39 1.92 -15.57
C HIS A 209 15.76 1.57 -14.99
N ILE A 210 15.83 0.69 -13.99
CA ILE A 210 17.09 0.20 -13.43
C ILE A 210 17.83 -0.64 -14.48
N LYS A 211 17.13 -1.58 -15.15
CA LYS A 211 17.69 -2.42 -16.22
C LYS A 211 18.17 -1.60 -17.43
N ALA A 212 17.66 -0.40 -17.62
CA ALA A 212 18.07 0.55 -18.67
C ALA A 212 19.08 1.61 -18.16
N ASP A 213 19.70 1.41 -17.00
CA ASP A 213 20.67 2.31 -16.35
C ASP A 213 20.15 3.75 -16.14
N ARG A 214 18.83 3.94 -16.14
CA ARG A 214 18.21 5.25 -15.91
C ARG A 214 18.04 5.56 -14.41
N PHE A 215 18.15 4.56 -13.55
CA PHE A 215 18.28 4.66 -12.11
C PHE A 215 19.44 3.82 -11.63
N ARG A 216 20.09 4.26 -10.56
CA ARG A 216 21.02 3.45 -9.80
C ARG A 216 20.33 2.93 -8.55
N ALA A 217 20.26 1.61 -8.38
CA ALA A 217 19.75 0.95 -7.20
C ALA A 217 20.89 0.82 -6.17
N LEU A 218 20.70 1.36 -4.96
CA LEU A 218 21.75 1.39 -3.92
C LEU A 218 21.49 0.44 -2.76
N GLY A 219 20.25 0.03 -2.54
CA GLY A 219 19.95 -0.89 -1.45
C GLY A 219 18.49 -1.30 -1.38
N VAL A 220 18.26 -2.59 -1.12
CA VAL A 220 16.93 -3.17 -0.88
C VAL A 220 16.58 -3.03 0.59
N GLY A 221 15.40 -2.51 0.90
CA GLY A 221 14.92 -2.30 2.27
C GLY A 221 14.40 -3.55 2.97
N GLY A 222 14.43 -4.71 2.33
CA GLY A 222 14.00 -5.98 2.93
C GLY A 222 15.13 -6.68 3.69
N ALA A 223 14.77 -7.73 4.43
CA ALA A 223 15.73 -8.58 5.16
C ALA A 223 16.62 -9.40 4.20
N LYS A 224 16.18 -9.58 2.95
CA LYS A 224 16.91 -10.31 1.90
C LYS A 224 17.00 -9.46 0.64
N ARG A 225 17.99 -9.76 -0.20
CA ARG A 225 18.10 -9.18 -1.56
C ARG A 225 16.90 -9.59 -2.40
N SER A 226 16.53 -8.74 -3.36
CA SER A 226 15.47 -9.07 -4.31
C SER A 226 15.97 -10.07 -5.35
N PRO A 227 15.22 -11.14 -5.67
CA PRO A 227 15.53 -12.02 -6.80
C PRO A 227 15.58 -11.30 -8.15
N GLN A 228 14.90 -10.16 -8.28
CA GLN A 228 14.91 -9.32 -9.48
C GLN A 228 16.19 -8.48 -9.64
N LEU A 229 16.92 -8.27 -8.52
CA LEU A 229 18.09 -7.42 -8.40
C LEU A 229 19.12 -8.09 -7.46
N PRO A 230 19.64 -9.29 -7.81
CA PRO A 230 20.47 -10.10 -6.90
C PRO A 230 21.80 -9.44 -6.53
N ASP A 231 22.30 -8.54 -7.39
CA ASP A 231 23.53 -7.80 -7.17
C ASP A 231 23.36 -6.58 -6.26
N VAL A 232 22.11 -6.14 -6.02
CA VAL A 232 21.84 -5.01 -5.14
C VAL A 232 21.77 -5.51 -3.69
N PRO A 233 22.66 -5.04 -2.80
CA PRO A 233 22.65 -5.45 -1.39
C PRO A 233 21.42 -4.96 -0.68
N THR A 234 21.09 -5.54 0.48
CA THR A 234 20.13 -4.92 1.39
C THR A 234 20.76 -3.65 1.99
N VAL A 235 19.91 -2.70 2.42
CA VAL A 235 20.37 -1.48 3.12
C VAL A 235 21.13 -1.86 4.39
N ASN A 236 20.71 -2.96 5.05
CA ASN A 236 21.40 -3.53 6.22
C ASN A 236 22.81 -4.02 5.85
N GLU A 237 22.98 -4.82 4.79
CA GLU A 237 24.28 -5.29 4.30
C GLU A 237 25.18 -4.14 3.84
N ALA A 238 24.58 -3.09 3.26
CA ALA A 238 25.28 -1.95 2.68
C ALA A 238 25.74 -0.90 3.69
N GLY A 239 25.53 -1.11 5.00
CA GLY A 239 26.12 -0.30 6.06
C GLY A 239 25.14 0.49 6.94
N VAL A 240 23.85 0.15 6.94
CA VAL A 240 22.86 0.67 7.89
C VAL A 240 22.25 -0.51 8.66
N PRO A 241 22.95 -1.02 9.67
CA PRO A 241 22.55 -2.22 10.41
C PRO A 241 21.16 -2.10 11.04
N GLY A 242 20.33 -3.15 10.88
CA GLY A 242 18.98 -3.21 11.42
C GLY A 242 17.93 -2.43 10.61
N TYR A 243 18.30 -1.82 9.48
CA TYR A 243 17.33 -1.17 8.62
C TYR A 243 16.42 -2.21 7.93
N GLU A 244 15.13 -2.01 8.08
CA GLU A 244 14.11 -2.76 7.35
C GLU A 244 12.91 -1.87 7.04
N ALA A 245 12.58 -1.76 5.75
CA ALA A 245 11.41 -1.05 5.26
C ALA A 245 10.72 -1.85 4.15
N ILE A 246 9.55 -2.37 4.48
CA ILE A 246 8.67 -3.15 3.60
C ILE A 246 7.35 -2.40 3.50
N THR A 247 6.76 -2.38 2.33
CA THR A 247 5.38 -1.96 2.14
C THR A 247 4.50 -3.15 1.79
N TRP A 248 3.21 -3.05 2.06
CA TRP A 248 2.21 -4.03 1.66
C TRP A 248 1.01 -3.33 1.03
N PHE A 249 0.29 -4.06 0.21
CA PHE A 249 -0.92 -3.61 -0.46
C PHE A 249 -2.02 -4.61 -0.15
N GLY A 250 -3.12 -4.12 0.40
CA GLY A 250 -4.21 -4.97 0.83
C GLY A 250 -5.57 -4.43 0.42
N MET A 251 -6.52 -5.34 0.29
CA MET A 251 -7.90 -5.03 -0.02
C MET A 251 -8.75 -5.04 1.26
N LEU A 252 -9.61 -4.03 1.39
CA LEU A 252 -10.52 -3.83 2.51
C LEU A 252 -11.92 -3.50 1.99
N ALA A 253 -12.90 -3.62 2.88
CA ALA A 253 -14.26 -3.17 2.67
C ALA A 253 -14.68 -2.24 3.82
N PRO A 254 -15.76 -1.42 3.70
CA PRO A 254 -16.38 -0.75 4.83
C PRO A 254 -16.80 -1.76 5.91
N ALA A 255 -16.52 -1.48 7.19
CA ALA A 255 -16.66 -2.44 8.30
C ALA A 255 -18.08 -2.99 8.50
N LYS A 256 -19.11 -2.21 8.15
CA LYS A 256 -20.52 -2.57 8.33
C LYS A 256 -21.10 -3.38 7.16
N MET A 257 -20.27 -3.88 6.25
CA MET A 257 -20.69 -4.73 5.14
C MET A 257 -21.39 -5.99 5.67
N PRO A 258 -22.54 -6.43 5.10
CA PRO A 258 -23.21 -7.65 5.51
C PRO A 258 -22.27 -8.87 5.43
N LYS A 259 -22.26 -9.68 6.49
CA LYS A 259 -21.34 -10.82 6.60
C LYS A 259 -21.38 -11.78 5.39
N PRO A 260 -22.55 -12.13 4.80
CA PRO A 260 -22.58 -13.01 3.61
C PRO A 260 -21.89 -12.39 2.39
N ILE A 261 -22.04 -11.07 2.19
CA ILE A 261 -21.41 -10.33 1.10
C ILE A 261 -19.89 -10.29 1.32
N LEU A 262 -19.45 -9.92 2.51
CA LEU A 262 -18.02 -9.90 2.87
C LEU A 262 -17.39 -11.28 2.67
N ALA A 263 -18.02 -12.34 3.14
CA ALA A 263 -17.53 -13.71 2.97
C ALA A 263 -17.39 -14.10 1.50
N ARG A 264 -18.33 -13.70 0.63
CA ARG A 264 -18.27 -13.94 -0.81
C ARG A 264 -17.10 -13.23 -1.47
N VAL A 265 -16.86 -11.96 -1.11
CA VAL A 265 -15.73 -11.18 -1.61
C VAL A 265 -14.39 -11.76 -1.12
N GLN A 266 -14.29 -12.11 0.17
CA GLN A 266 -13.11 -12.76 0.74
C GLN A 266 -12.81 -14.11 0.08
N ALA A 267 -13.83 -14.92 -0.18
CA ALA A 267 -13.67 -16.20 -0.88
C ALA A 267 -13.16 -16.03 -2.32
N ALA A 268 -13.68 -15.03 -3.05
CA ALA A 268 -13.19 -14.69 -4.39
C ALA A 268 -11.73 -14.22 -4.34
N PHE A 269 -11.39 -13.33 -3.41
CA PHE A 269 -10.03 -12.86 -3.19
C PHE A 269 -9.07 -14.02 -2.90
N SER A 270 -9.40 -14.88 -1.92
CA SER A 270 -8.55 -16.00 -1.50
C SER A 270 -8.33 -17.03 -2.63
N LYS A 271 -9.34 -17.26 -3.46
CA LYS A 271 -9.19 -18.12 -4.64
C LYS A 271 -8.23 -17.55 -5.67
N VAL A 272 -8.35 -16.24 -5.95
CA VAL A 272 -7.52 -15.58 -6.98
C VAL A 272 -6.07 -15.45 -6.52
N ILE A 273 -5.81 -15.02 -5.26
CA ILE A 273 -4.45 -14.86 -4.76
C ILE A 273 -3.67 -16.18 -4.67
N ALA A 274 -4.37 -17.29 -4.58
CA ALA A 274 -3.77 -18.62 -4.55
C ALA A 274 -3.44 -19.18 -5.94
N THR A 275 -3.89 -18.53 -7.03
CA THR A 275 -3.62 -19.04 -8.38
C THR A 275 -2.14 -18.90 -8.74
N PRO A 276 -1.52 -19.95 -9.34
CA PRO A 276 -0.13 -19.90 -9.77
C PRO A 276 0.17 -18.74 -10.72
N GLU A 277 -0.78 -18.40 -11.60
CA GLU A 277 -0.65 -17.36 -12.60
C GLU A 277 -0.50 -15.97 -11.96
N LEU A 278 -1.37 -15.64 -10.98
CA LEU A 278 -1.28 -14.36 -10.27
C LEU A 278 -0.01 -14.31 -9.42
N ARG A 279 0.33 -15.39 -8.73
CA ARG A 279 1.54 -15.46 -7.91
C ARG A 279 2.78 -15.21 -8.76
N ALA A 280 2.93 -15.92 -9.89
CA ALA A 280 4.02 -15.72 -10.83
C ALA A 280 4.06 -14.28 -11.39
N GLN A 281 2.88 -13.69 -11.70
CA GLN A 281 2.79 -12.29 -12.15
C GLN A 281 3.30 -11.31 -11.08
N LEU A 282 2.93 -11.49 -9.81
CA LEU A 282 3.38 -10.64 -8.71
C LEU A 282 4.89 -10.80 -8.45
N GLU A 283 5.38 -12.05 -8.42
CA GLU A 283 6.80 -12.38 -8.23
C GLU A 283 7.66 -11.82 -9.37
N ALA A 284 7.19 -11.90 -10.63
CA ALA A 284 7.87 -11.30 -11.78
C ALA A 284 7.99 -9.77 -11.66
N GLN A 285 7.13 -9.14 -10.90
CA GLN A 285 7.20 -7.71 -10.58
C GLN A 285 8.04 -7.42 -9.31
N GLY A 286 8.64 -8.43 -8.68
CA GLY A 286 9.43 -8.26 -7.46
C GLY A 286 8.59 -8.09 -6.20
N ALA A 287 7.34 -8.56 -6.23
CA ALA A 287 6.43 -8.55 -5.11
C ALA A 287 6.29 -9.95 -4.50
N GLU A 288 6.16 -10.03 -3.18
CA GLU A 288 5.82 -11.27 -2.48
C GLU A 288 4.29 -11.40 -2.40
N PRO A 289 3.67 -12.42 -3.02
CA PRO A 289 2.23 -12.61 -2.98
C PRO A 289 1.71 -12.82 -1.56
N GLY A 290 0.59 -12.21 -1.23
CA GLY A 290 -0.08 -12.36 0.07
C GLY A 290 -0.65 -13.76 0.30
N SER A 291 -1.10 -14.02 1.54
CA SER A 291 -1.69 -15.31 1.96
C SER A 291 -3.19 -15.43 1.63
N GLY A 292 -3.88 -14.32 1.39
CA GLY A 292 -5.33 -14.29 1.20
C GLY A 292 -6.15 -14.39 2.49
N SER A 293 -5.51 -14.40 3.66
CA SER A 293 -6.19 -14.47 4.96
C SER A 293 -6.59 -13.09 5.48
N ALA A 294 -7.90 -12.86 5.64
CA ALA A 294 -8.43 -11.65 6.25
C ALA A 294 -7.99 -11.50 7.71
N GLN A 295 -7.87 -12.60 8.45
CA GLN A 295 -7.44 -12.60 9.84
C GLN A 295 -5.97 -12.19 9.96
N GLU A 296 -5.09 -12.73 9.13
CA GLU A 296 -3.66 -12.37 9.10
C GLU A 296 -3.49 -10.89 8.72
N PHE A 297 -4.31 -10.41 7.77
CA PHE A 297 -4.27 -9.01 7.38
C PHE A 297 -4.75 -8.08 8.50
N SER A 298 -5.80 -8.45 9.22
CA SER A 298 -6.24 -7.71 10.42
C SER A 298 -5.14 -7.62 11.48
N ALA A 299 -4.47 -8.75 11.75
CA ALA A 299 -3.36 -8.79 12.69
C ALA A 299 -2.15 -7.96 12.21
N LEU A 300 -1.87 -7.96 10.91
CA LEU A 300 -0.83 -7.13 10.31
C LEU A 300 -1.12 -5.63 10.50
N ILE A 301 -2.33 -5.17 10.16
CA ILE A 301 -2.73 -3.76 10.32
C ILE A 301 -2.55 -3.32 11.77
N ARG A 302 -3.03 -4.11 12.74
CA ARG A 302 -2.93 -3.78 14.17
C ARG A 302 -1.47 -3.71 14.63
N ARG A 303 -0.66 -4.70 14.30
CA ARG A 303 0.76 -4.73 14.63
C ARG A 303 1.52 -3.53 14.04
N GLU A 304 1.27 -3.21 12.78
CA GLU A 304 1.90 -2.07 12.11
C GLU A 304 1.40 -0.73 12.68
N TYR A 305 0.13 -0.63 13.03
CA TYR A 305 -0.44 0.55 13.67
C TYR A 305 0.30 0.85 14.99
N ASP A 306 0.46 -0.15 15.86
CA ASP A 306 1.17 -0.01 17.14
C ASP A 306 2.66 0.26 16.94
N ARG A 307 3.27 -0.34 15.91
CA ARG A 307 4.68 -0.10 15.54
C ARG A 307 4.89 1.34 15.11
N TYR A 308 4.07 1.85 14.20
CA TYR A 308 4.24 3.20 13.67
C TYR A 308 3.89 4.29 14.68
N ALA A 309 3.05 4.04 15.66
CA ALA A 309 2.89 4.94 16.81
C ALA A 309 4.23 5.25 17.49
N LYS A 310 5.07 4.23 17.68
CA LYS A 310 6.41 4.37 18.29
C LYS A 310 7.39 5.05 17.33
N VAL A 311 7.39 4.67 16.05
CA VAL A 311 8.30 5.22 15.02
C VAL A 311 8.04 6.71 14.81
N VAL A 312 6.77 7.12 14.65
CA VAL A 312 6.39 8.53 14.48
C VAL A 312 6.78 9.35 15.70
N LYS A 313 6.54 8.83 16.91
CA LYS A 313 6.96 9.51 18.14
C LYS A 313 8.48 9.70 18.22
N ALA A 314 9.26 8.68 17.84
CA ALA A 314 10.72 8.71 17.89
C ALA A 314 11.35 9.59 16.80
N SER A 315 10.76 9.63 15.59
CA SER A 315 11.29 10.41 14.46
C SER A 315 10.98 11.91 14.57
N GLY A 316 10.02 12.30 15.43
CA GLY A 316 9.52 13.69 15.48
C GLY A 316 8.81 14.13 14.21
N ALA A 317 8.51 13.21 13.29
CA ALA A 317 7.79 13.51 12.05
C ALA A 317 6.40 14.08 12.36
N LYS A 318 6.04 15.15 11.66
CA LYS A 318 4.73 15.80 11.74
C LYS A 318 4.23 16.06 10.32
N ILE A 319 2.92 16.06 10.16
CA ILE A 319 2.25 16.61 8.98
C ILE A 319 1.48 17.83 9.50
N ASP A 320 1.81 19.01 8.99
CA ASP A 320 1.11 20.26 9.32
C ASP A 320 -0.26 20.30 8.68
#